data_e50e10904a02334e38a75bacd4319e6b
#
_entry.id   e50e10904a02334e38a75bacd4319e6b
#
_cell.length_a   1.000
_cell.length_b   1.000
_cell.length_c   1.000
_cell.angle_alpha   90.00
_cell.angle_beta   90.00
_cell.angle_gamma   90.00
#
_symmetry.space_group_name_H-M   'P 1'
#
loop_
_entity.id
_entity.type
_entity.pdbx_description
1 polymer ?
#
loop_
_entity_poly.entity_id
_entity_poly.type
_entity_poly.pdbx_seq_one_letter_code
_entity_poly.pdbx_strand_id
1 'polypeptide(L)'
;MDRHEGDPHQLLDQASLLEATRNGPLDRSTLQDELDISRATAYRRTSTLTEDGLLDRTPAGYRTTGAGRAVVEAVDRFKRSLAAIGRLEPLLAEISAPELTRNVHLFADADVFTATPRNPNEPIDVWLDHFESFDRFRGTVVAGCPPAVTEQGVRHARNDVDFEAICSPLALEADQNASKEAFETIATAEAPSLYTHPDLPFTMGIVDEVVIVIGFDEETTLPVVSVATDDPDAREWATDLYRRYRRDAAEFDPTEPNDDVR
;
A
#
# COMPACT_ATOMS: atom_id res chain seq x y z
N MET A 1 30.78 -10.56 -20.18
CA MET A 1 30.60 -11.99 -19.90
C MET A 1 29.39 -12.08 -18.99
N ASP A 2 28.22 -12.23 -19.62
CA ASP A 2 26.89 -12.20 -18.95
C ASP A 2 26.76 -13.43 -18.06
N ARG A 3 26.89 -13.24 -16.75
CA ARG A 3 26.86 -14.33 -15.76
C ARG A 3 25.48 -14.57 -15.12
N HIS A 4 24.43 -13.86 -15.51
CA HIS A 4 23.14 -13.91 -14.79
C HIS A 4 21.89 -13.91 -15.68
N GLU A 5 21.94 -14.57 -16.84
CA GLU A 5 20.69 -14.97 -17.51
C GLU A 5 20.22 -16.33 -16.97
N GLY A 6 20.05 -16.45 -15.67
CA GLY A 6 19.35 -17.59 -15.08
C GLY A 6 17.90 -17.62 -15.58
N ASP A 7 17.43 -18.79 -16.00
CA ASP A 7 16.03 -18.98 -16.35
C ASP A 7 15.14 -18.58 -15.17
N PRO A 8 14.25 -17.55 -15.32
CA PRO A 8 13.39 -17.09 -14.22
C PRO A 8 12.55 -18.21 -13.58
N HIS A 9 12.09 -19.20 -14.37
CA HIS A 9 11.35 -20.35 -13.86
C HIS A 9 12.22 -21.23 -12.96
N GLN A 10 13.47 -21.41 -13.35
CA GLN A 10 14.43 -22.19 -12.54
C GLN A 10 14.77 -21.48 -11.23
N LEU A 11 14.87 -20.14 -11.23
CA LEU A 11 15.10 -19.36 -10.02
C LEU A 11 13.92 -19.44 -9.06
N LEU A 12 12.69 -19.39 -9.54
CA LEU A 12 11.48 -19.58 -8.73
C LEU A 12 11.49 -20.96 -8.04
N ASP A 13 11.83 -22.03 -8.77
CA ASP A 13 11.90 -23.39 -8.23
C ASP A 13 13.04 -23.59 -7.20
N GLN A 14 14.09 -22.76 -7.28
CA GLN A 14 15.28 -22.88 -6.44
C GLN A 14 15.28 -21.91 -5.26
N ALA A 15 14.37 -20.93 -5.24
CA ALA A 15 14.30 -19.92 -4.19
C ALA A 15 14.14 -20.50 -2.79
N SER A 16 13.41 -21.62 -2.64
CA SER A 16 13.24 -22.33 -1.37
C SER A 16 14.57 -22.79 -0.76
N LEU A 17 15.53 -23.21 -1.59
CA LEU A 17 16.85 -23.62 -1.13
C LEU A 17 17.71 -22.42 -0.70
N LEU A 18 17.63 -21.29 -1.43
CA LEU A 18 18.27 -20.05 -1.06
C LEU A 18 17.70 -19.49 0.26
N GLU A 19 16.37 -19.59 0.45
CA GLU A 19 15.72 -19.18 1.69
C GLU A 19 16.16 -20.03 2.89
N ALA A 20 16.16 -21.37 2.75
CA ALA A 20 16.59 -22.27 3.80
C ALA A 20 18.03 -21.97 4.29
N THR A 21 18.92 -21.58 3.38
CA THR A 21 20.33 -21.27 3.68
C THR A 21 20.60 -19.80 4.00
N ARG A 22 19.56 -18.96 4.11
CA ARG A 22 19.68 -17.50 4.33
C ARG A 22 20.26 -17.16 5.70
N ASN A 23 19.80 -17.85 6.74
CA ASN A 23 20.14 -17.55 8.14
C ASN A 23 21.37 -18.29 8.66
N GLY A 24 21.92 -19.22 7.88
CA GLY A 24 23.12 -19.99 8.26
C GLY A 24 23.42 -21.09 7.26
N PRO A 25 24.62 -21.68 7.34
CA PRO A 25 24.98 -22.77 6.44
C PRO A 25 24.24 -24.06 6.81
N LEU A 26 23.68 -24.71 5.80
CA LEU A 26 23.05 -26.04 5.91
C LEU A 26 23.80 -27.06 5.03
N ASP A 27 24.00 -28.26 5.53
CA ASP A 27 24.53 -29.34 4.73
C ASP A 27 23.45 -29.96 3.81
N ARG A 28 23.86 -30.79 2.85
CA ARG A 28 22.92 -31.35 1.88
C ARG A 28 21.92 -32.33 2.50
N SER A 29 22.23 -32.99 3.61
CA SER A 29 21.29 -33.91 4.24
C SER A 29 20.19 -33.14 4.94
N THR A 30 20.53 -32.06 5.65
CA THR A 30 19.56 -31.15 6.24
C THR A 30 18.65 -30.50 5.19
N LEU A 31 19.22 -30.07 4.04
CA LEU A 31 18.43 -29.51 2.93
C LEU A 31 17.47 -30.53 2.29
N GLN A 32 17.85 -31.83 2.25
CA GLN A 32 16.94 -32.87 1.79
C GLN A 32 15.74 -33.05 2.71
N ASP A 33 16.01 -33.07 4.02
CA ASP A 33 14.98 -33.25 5.04
C ASP A 33 14.05 -32.02 5.14
N GLU A 34 14.60 -30.79 5.17
CA GLU A 34 13.80 -29.58 5.30
C GLU A 34 12.94 -29.27 4.06
N LEU A 35 13.45 -29.59 2.88
CA LEU A 35 12.77 -29.26 1.61
C LEU A 35 12.04 -30.46 0.99
N ASP A 36 12.06 -31.61 1.63
CA ASP A 36 11.50 -32.91 1.14
C ASP A 36 11.93 -33.17 -0.32
N ILE A 37 13.25 -33.08 -0.58
CA ILE A 37 13.81 -33.31 -1.91
C ILE A 37 14.79 -34.50 -1.95
N SER A 38 14.87 -35.14 -3.12
CA SER A 38 15.82 -36.25 -3.29
C SER A 38 17.28 -35.76 -3.22
N ARG A 39 18.17 -36.70 -2.84
CA ARG A 39 19.63 -36.47 -2.83
C ARG A 39 20.14 -35.92 -4.18
N ALA A 40 19.63 -36.46 -5.30
CA ALA A 40 20.01 -36.07 -6.62
C ALA A 40 19.56 -34.60 -6.91
N THR A 41 18.34 -34.21 -6.47
CA THR A 41 17.81 -32.89 -6.60
C THR A 41 18.61 -31.88 -5.75
N ALA A 42 18.92 -32.24 -4.48
CA ALA A 42 19.73 -31.38 -3.61
C ALA A 42 21.13 -31.14 -4.20
N TYR A 43 21.76 -32.22 -4.72
CA TYR A 43 23.06 -32.10 -5.38
C TYR A 43 23.01 -31.15 -6.59
N ARG A 44 22.09 -31.39 -7.50
CA ARG A 44 21.94 -30.56 -8.71
C ARG A 44 21.69 -29.12 -8.37
N ARG A 45 20.70 -28.82 -7.51
CA ARG A 45 20.33 -27.44 -7.13
C ARG A 45 21.48 -26.72 -6.43
N THR A 46 22.14 -27.35 -5.44
CA THR A 46 23.28 -26.72 -4.76
C THR A 46 24.47 -26.49 -5.70
N SER A 47 24.74 -27.39 -6.66
CA SER A 47 25.81 -27.18 -7.65
C SER A 47 25.50 -26.01 -8.59
N THR A 48 24.31 -25.99 -9.19
CA THR A 48 23.89 -24.88 -10.07
C THR A 48 23.93 -23.54 -9.36
N LEU A 49 23.31 -23.42 -8.17
CA LEU A 49 23.29 -22.17 -7.41
C LEU A 49 24.70 -21.70 -6.97
N THR A 50 25.63 -22.66 -6.75
CA THR A 50 27.02 -22.32 -6.44
C THR A 50 27.75 -21.84 -7.69
N GLU A 51 27.56 -22.48 -8.84
CA GLU A 51 28.11 -22.06 -10.13
C GLU A 51 27.61 -20.68 -10.54
N ASP A 52 26.35 -20.38 -10.25
CA ASP A 52 25.71 -19.07 -10.49
C ASP A 52 26.13 -18.00 -9.46
N GLY A 53 26.89 -18.36 -8.41
CA GLY A 53 27.33 -17.45 -7.37
C GLY A 53 26.23 -17.02 -6.39
N LEU A 54 25.10 -17.75 -6.34
CA LEU A 54 23.98 -17.49 -5.44
C LEU A 54 24.14 -18.21 -4.11
N LEU A 55 24.95 -19.30 -4.07
CA LEU A 55 25.36 -20.03 -2.87
C LEU A 55 26.89 -20.05 -2.75
N ASP A 56 27.37 -19.95 -1.51
CA ASP A 56 28.76 -20.24 -1.13
C ASP A 56 28.84 -21.61 -0.45
N ARG A 57 29.89 -22.37 -0.78
CA ARG A 57 30.23 -23.59 -0.05
C ARG A 57 31.14 -23.25 1.12
N THR A 58 30.75 -23.64 2.33
CA THR A 58 31.52 -23.48 3.56
C THR A 58 31.85 -24.85 4.18
N PRO A 59 32.75 -24.94 5.17
CA PRO A 59 33.00 -26.18 5.90
C PRO A 59 31.75 -26.75 6.59
N ALA A 60 30.78 -25.89 6.97
CA ALA A 60 29.53 -26.27 7.63
C ALA A 60 28.37 -26.53 6.65
N GLY A 61 28.58 -26.40 5.35
CA GLY A 61 27.52 -26.59 4.34
C GLY A 61 27.46 -25.46 3.33
N TYR A 62 26.24 -25.15 2.87
CA TYR A 62 25.94 -24.10 1.89
C TYR A 62 25.29 -22.92 2.56
N ARG A 63 25.67 -21.71 2.16
CA ARG A 63 25.09 -20.45 2.66
C ARG A 63 24.76 -19.53 1.50
N THR A 64 23.61 -18.88 1.58
CA THR A 64 23.17 -17.88 0.60
C THR A 64 24.09 -16.67 0.57
N THR A 65 24.54 -16.28 -0.62
CA THR A 65 25.36 -15.09 -0.88
C THR A 65 24.51 -13.81 -0.84
N GLY A 66 25.14 -12.63 -0.96
CA GLY A 66 24.43 -11.37 -1.16
C GLY A 66 23.57 -11.37 -2.42
N ALA A 67 24.07 -11.93 -3.54
CA ALA A 67 23.29 -12.11 -4.77
C ALA A 67 22.12 -13.08 -4.58
N GLY A 68 22.35 -14.20 -3.88
CA GLY A 68 21.28 -15.13 -3.53
C GLY A 68 20.17 -14.51 -2.69
N ARG A 69 20.50 -13.63 -1.73
CA ARG A 69 19.50 -12.89 -0.94
C ARG A 69 18.66 -11.96 -1.81
N ALA A 70 19.28 -11.24 -2.74
CA ALA A 70 18.55 -10.38 -3.68
C ALA A 70 17.56 -11.18 -4.54
N VAL A 71 17.92 -12.42 -4.95
CA VAL A 71 17.00 -13.33 -5.65
C VAL A 71 15.84 -13.74 -4.75
N VAL A 72 16.09 -14.13 -3.50
CA VAL A 72 15.02 -14.48 -2.54
C VAL A 72 14.05 -13.32 -2.37
N GLU A 73 14.55 -12.11 -2.13
CA GLU A 73 13.71 -10.91 -1.96
C GLU A 73 12.87 -10.60 -3.22
N ALA A 74 13.46 -10.78 -4.42
CA ALA A 74 12.73 -10.59 -5.68
C ALA A 74 11.61 -11.63 -5.87
N VAL A 75 11.90 -12.90 -5.56
CA VAL A 75 10.92 -14.00 -5.63
C VAL A 75 9.79 -13.80 -4.60
N ASP A 76 10.13 -13.38 -3.41
CA ASP A 76 9.16 -13.12 -2.34
C ASP A 76 8.23 -11.98 -2.72
N ARG A 77 8.79 -10.87 -3.21
CA ARG A 77 7.99 -9.74 -3.73
C ARG A 77 7.06 -10.20 -4.86
N PHE A 78 7.55 -11.03 -5.78
CA PHE A 78 6.73 -11.58 -6.86
C PHE A 78 5.55 -12.42 -6.33
N LYS A 79 5.80 -13.31 -5.37
CA LYS A 79 4.75 -14.13 -4.73
C LYS A 79 3.72 -13.26 -4.01
N ARG A 80 4.18 -12.29 -3.21
CA ARG A 80 3.32 -11.33 -2.53
C ARG A 80 2.50 -10.51 -3.53
N SER A 81 3.10 -10.08 -4.65
CA SER A 81 2.37 -9.38 -5.72
C SER A 81 1.24 -10.23 -6.30
N LEU A 82 1.48 -11.50 -6.58
CA LEU A 82 0.43 -12.39 -7.11
C LEU A 82 -0.71 -12.61 -6.10
N ALA A 83 -0.39 -12.79 -4.83
CA ALA A 83 -1.39 -12.91 -3.76
C ALA A 83 -2.21 -11.63 -3.63
N ALA A 84 -1.54 -10.47 -3.64
CA ALA A 84 -2.18 -9.17 -3.58
C ALA A 84 -3.10 -8.90 -4.78
N ILE A 85 -2.66 -9.18 -6.02
CA ILE A 85 -3.47 -8.96 -7.23
C ILE A 85 -4.81 -9.71 -7.13
N GLY A 86 -4.78 -10.97 -6.70
CA GLY A 86 -6.01 -11.74 -6.55
C GLY A 86 -6.94 -11.20 -5.44
N ARG A 87 -6.38 -10.69 -4.36
CA ARG A 87 -7.14 -10.10 -3.23
C ARG A 87 -7.66 -8.71 -3.54
N LEU A 88 -6.85 -7.89 -4.18
CA LEU A 88 -7.13 -6.48 -4.50
C LEU A 88 -7.86 -6.28 -5.83
N GLU A 89 -8.31 -7.33 -6.50
CA GLU A 89 -8.99 -7.23 -7.79
C GLU A 89 -10.10 -6.16 -7.78
N PRO A 90 -10.98 -6.06 -6.74
CA PRO A 90 -11.98 -5.01 -6.70
C PRO A 90 -11.40 -3.58 -6.64
N LEU A 91 -10.30 -3.38 -5.91
CA LEU A 91 -9.64 -2.07 -5.82
C LEU A 91 -8.91 -1.71 -7.12
N LEU A 92 -8.26 -2.69 -7.74
CA LEU A 92 -7.51 -2.50 -8.97
C LEU A 92 -8.42 -2.29 -10.20
N ALA A 93 -9.71 -2.63 -10.09
CA ALA A 93 -10.72 -2.28 -11.08
C ALA A 93 -11.00 -0.77 -11.07
N GLU A 94 -10.99 -0.14 -9.90
CA GLU A 94 -11.28 1.29 -9.71
C GLU A 94 -10.02 2.17 -9.78
N ILE A 95 -8.85 1.64 -9.38
CA ILE A 95 -7.60 2.41 -9.30
C ILE A 95 -6.53 1.75 -10.17
N SER A 96 -6.17 2.40 -11.28
CA SER A 96 -5.08 1.98 -12.17
C SER A 96 -3.78 2.77 -12.00
N ALA A 97 -3.67 3.60 -10.95
CA ALA A 97 -2.52 4.47 -10.70
C ALA A 97 -1.21 3.68 -10.54
N PRO A 98 -0.11 4.08 -11.23
CA PRO A 98 1.19 3.42 -11.13
C PRO A 98 1.77 3.39 -9.71
N GLU A 99 1.41 4.36 -8.87
CA GLU A 99 1.79 4.45 -7.47
C GLU A 99 1.33 3.23 -6.69
N LEU A 100 0.11 2.77 -6.91
CA LEU A 100 -0.46 1.58 -6.27
C LEU A 100 -0.01 0.30 -6.98
N THR A 101 -0.14 0.23 -8.31
CA THR A 101 0.08 -1.02 -9.07
C THR A 101 1.52 -1.54 -8.98
N ARG A 102 2.51 -0.68 -8.82
CA ARG A 102 3.92 -1.07 -8.59
C ARG A 102 4.20 -1.57 -7.17
N ASN A 103 3.32 -1.27 -6.24
CA ASN A 103 3.49 -1.53 -4.82
C ASN A 103 2.41 -2.47 -4.23
N VAL A 104 1.64 -3.16 -5.08
CA VAL A 104 0.57 -4.09 -4.65
C VAL A 104 1.05 -5.15 -3.65
N HIS A 105 2.32 -5.57 -3.73
CA HIS A 105 2.91 -6.55 -2.83
C HIS A 105 2.89 -6.13 -1.34
N LEU A 106 2.80 -4.83 -1.06
CA LEU A 106 2.68 -4.28 0.28
C LEU A 106 1.29 -4.56 0.90
N PHE A 107 0.31 -4.86 0.07
CA PHE A 107 -1.07 -5.13 0.45
C PHE A 107 -1.45 -6.62 0.35
N ALA A 108 -0.46 -7.53 0.34
CA ALA A 108 -0.72 -8.96 0.19
C ALA A 108 -1.61 -9.53 1.31
N ASP A 109 -1.47 -9.02 2.51
CA ASP A 109 -2.20 -9.45 3.71
C ASP A 109 -3.30 -8.45 4.14
N ALA A 110 -3.56 -7.41 3.34
CA ALA A 110 -4.55 -6.38 3.64
C ALA A 110 -5.98 -6.92 3.68
N ASP A 111 -6.82 -6.34 4.52
CA ASP A 111 -8.25 -6.58 4.53
C ASP A 111 -8.95 -5.79 3.42
N VAL A 112 -9.93 -6.42 2.75
CA VAL A 112 -10.68 -5.83 1.64
C VAL A 112 -12.16 -5.79 1.99
N PHE A 113 -12.76 -4.62 1.89
CA PHE A 113 -14.15 -4.33 2.21
C PHE A 113 -14.86 -3.82 0.95
N THR A 114 -15.86 -4.55 0.49
CA THR A 114 -16.52 -4.26 -0.80
C THR A 114 -18.00 -3.99 -0.60
N ALA A 115 -18.50 -2.92 -1.21
CA ALA A 115 -19.91 -2.61 -1.21
C ALA A 115 -20.72 -3.76 -1.82
N THR A 116 -21.76 -4.20 -1.09
CA THR A 116 -22.67 -5.25 -1.54
C THR A 116 -24.11 -4.77 -1.43
N PRO A 117 -25.08 -5.37 -2.16
CA PRO A 117 -26.48 -5.01 -1.99
C PRO A 117 -27.01 -5.19 -0.56
N ARG A 118 -26.35 -5.99 0.28
CA ARG A 118 -26.72 -6.21 1.69
C ARG A 118 -26.01 -5.28 2.64
N ASN A 119 -24.80 -4.85 2.29
CA ASN A 119 -23.99 -3.91 3.05
C ASN A 119 -23.31 -2.90 2.08
N PRO A 120 -24.05 -1.89 1.60
CA PRO A 120 -23.53 -0.92 0.64
C PRO A 120 -22.53 0.06 1.28
N ASN A 121 -22.55 0.20 2.60
CA ASN A 121 -21.70 1.14 3.32
C ASN A 121 -20.38 0.51 3.85
N GLU A 122 -20.18 -0.79 3.69
CA GLU A 122 -19.01 -1.50 4.23
C GLU A 122 -17.66 -0.81 3.93
N PRO A 123 -17.41 -0.27 2.72
CA PRO A 123 -16.16 0.45 2.46
C PRO A 123 -15.99 1.73 3.29
N ILE A 124 -17.10 2.39 3.64
CA ILE A 124 -17.08 3.62 4.45
C ILE A 124 -17.10 3.31 5.95
N ASP A 125 -17.74 2.26 6.37
CA ASP A 125 -17.82 1.86 7.79
C ASP A 125 -16.40 1.63 8.34
N VAL A 126 -15.53 0.97 7.58
CA VAL A 126 -14.12 0.75 7.94
C VAL A 126 -13.35 2.07 8.13
N TRP A 127 -13.61 3.05 7.27
CA TRP A 127 -13.01 4.37 7.41
C TRP A 127 -13.53 5.05 8.68
N LEU A 128 -14.84 5.03 8.91
CA LEU A 128 -15.49 5.65 10.05
C LEU A 128 -15.00 5.05 11.37
N ASP A 129 -14.79 3.74 11.43
CA ASP A 129 -14.29 3.06 12.62
C ASP A 129 -12.88 3.57 13.00
N HIS A 130 -11.97 3.69 12.03
CA HIS A 130 -10.64 4.25 12.26
C HIS A 130 -10.65 5.77 12.50
N PHE A 131 -11.65 6.47 11.96
CA PHE A 131 -11.80 7.91 12.07
C PHE A 131 -12.57 8.33 13.34
N GLU A 132 -13.09 7.40 14.13
CA GLU A 132 -13.78 7.71 15.38
C GLU A 132 -12.85 8.33 16.41
N SER A 133 -11.62 7.79 16.51
CA SER A 133 -10.55 8.34 17.37
C SER A 133 -9.19 7.98 16.82
N PHE A 134 -8.33 8.95 16.64
CA PHE A 134 -6.94 8.81 16.21
C PHE A 134 -6.09 9.93 16.78
N ASP A 135 -4.78 9.71 16.90
CA ASP A 135 -3.82 10.73 17.31
C ASP A 135 -3.31 11.54 16.12
N ARG A 136 -3.17 10.88 14.96
CA ARG A 136 -2.66 11.51 13.74
C ARG A 136 -3.35 10.98 12.48
N PHE A 137 -3.68 11.91 11.59
CA PHE A 137 -4.14 11.60 10.22
C PHE A 137 -3.31 12.33 9.17
N ARG A 138 -2.99 11.63 8.10
CA ARG A 138 -2.41 12.17 6.85
C ARG A 138 -3.07 11.49 5.66
N GLY A 139 -3.57 12.26 4.70
CA GLY A 139 -4.27 11.63 3.58
C GLY A 139 -4.33 12.45 2.30
N THR A 140 -4.72 11.78 1.23
CA THR A 140 -5.08 12.36 -0.08
C THR A 140 -6.56 12.09 -0.34
N VAL A 141 -7.28 13.06 -0.90
CA VAL A 141 -8.72 12.99 -1.14
C VAL A 141 -9.00 13.45 -2.57
N VAL A 142 -9.48 12.54 -3.43
CA VAL A 142 -9.74 12.82 -4.85
C VAL A 142 -11.22 13.04 -5.17
N ALA A 143 -12.12 12.61 -4.28
CA ALA A 143 -13.57 12.77 -4.40
C ALA A 143 -14.16 13.36 -3.13
N GLY A 144 -15.36 13.92 -3.20
CA GLY A 144 -16.03 14.48 -2.03
C GLY A 144 -16.26 13.44 -0.93
N CYS A 145 -16.22 13.88 0.31
CA CYS A 145 -16.40 13.04 1.48
C CYS A 145 -17.88 12.69 1.70
N PRO A 146 -18.22 11.44 2.01
CA PRO A 146 -19.56 11.09 2.48
C PRO A 146 -19.95 11.90 3.71
N PRO A 147 -21.26 12.25 3.89
CA PRO A 147 -21.71 13.09 4.99
C PRO A 147 -21.26 12.63 6.38
N ALA A 148 -21.23 11.32 6.63
CA ALA A 148 -20.77 10.76 7.90
C ALA A 148 -19.28 11.04 8.17
N VAL A 149 -18.44 11.01 7.14
CA VAL A 149 -17.00 11.36 7.24
C VAL A 149 -16.84 12.86 7.51
N THR A 150 -17.62 13.70 6.80
CA THR A 150 -17.63 15.16 7.03
C THR A 150 -18.05 15.51 8.47
N GLU A 151 -19.08 14.83 9.02
CA GLU A 151 -19.52 15.03 10.42
C GLU A 151 -18.40 14.66 11.42
N GLN A 152 -17.64 13.60 11.16
CA GLN A 152 -16.47 13.27 11.99
C GLN A 152 -15.36 14.31 11.81
N GLY A 153 -15.09 14.78 10.61
CA GLY A 153 -14.13 15.84 10.33
C GLY A 153 -14.44 17.12 11.11
N VAL A 154 -15.72 17.53 11.19
CA VAL A 154 -16.18 18.66 12.03
C VAL A 154 -15.90 18.42 13.51
N ARG A 155 -16.09 17.21 14.01
CA ARG A 155 -15.77 16.89 15.42
C ARG A 155 -14.28 16.98 15.70
N HIS A 156 -13.44 16.49 14.79
CA HIS A 156 -11.99 16.56 14.92
C HIS A 156 -11.45 17.99 14.81
N ALA A 157 -12.02 18.79 13.90
CA ALA A 157 -11.68 20.21 13.78
C ALA A 157 -11.92 21.01 15.08
N ARG A 158 -12.89 20.59 15.90
CA ARG A 158 -13.19 21.21 17.21
C ARG A 158 -12.29 20.72 18.35
N ASN A 159 -11.55 19.64 18.16
CA ASN A 159 -10.74 18.99 19.19
C ASN A 159 -9.24 19.07 18.95
N ASP A 160 -8.79 19.88 18.00
CA ASP A 160 -7.37 20.14 17.71
C ASP A 160 -6.54 18.89 17.41
N VAL A 161 -7.12 17.91 16.68
CA VAL A 161 -6.45 16.66 16.33
C VAL A 161 -5.40 16.92 15.24
N ASP A 162 -4.25 16.24 15.30
CA ASP A 162 -3.17 16.34 14.29
C ASP A 162 -3.62 15.75 12.94
N PHE A 163 -4.27 16.57 12.13
CA PHE A 163 -4.91 16.20 10.88
C PHE A 163 -4.39 17.05 9.73
N GLU A 164 -3.89 16.40 8.68
CA GLU A 164 -3.57 17.03 7.40
C GLU A 164 -4.17 16.25 6.24
N ALA A 165 -4.85 16.93 5.32
CA ALA A 165 -5.36 16.34 4.09
C ALA A 165 -4.93 17.16 2.87
N ILE A 166 -4.53 16.44 1.80
CA ILE A 166 -4.33 17.05 0.48
C ILE A 166 -5.54 16.65 -0.36
N CYS A 167 -6.31 17.65 -0.78
CA CYS A 167 -7.54 17.43 -1.53
C CYS A 167 -7.37 17.84 -2.99
N SER A 168 -8.02 17.13 -3.91
CA SER A 168 -8.16 17.60 -5.27
C SER A 168 -9.10 18.82 -5.31
N PRO A 169 -9.00 19.71 -6.30
CA PRO A 169 -9.97 20.78 -6.48
C PRO A 169 -11.41 20.29 -6.57
N LEU A 170 -11.61 19.12 -7.23
CA LEU A 170 -12.93 18.48 -7.35
C LEU A 170 -13.49 18.06 -5.99
N ALA A 171 -12.65 17.47 -5.13
CA ALA A 171 -13.06 17.05 -3.78
C ALA A 171 -13.47 18.25 -2.93
N LEU A 172 -12.67 19.33 -2.95
CA LEU A 172 -12.98 20.57 -2.21
C LEU A 172 -14.29 21.20 -2.68
N GLU A 173 -14.54 21.27 -4.00
CA GLU A 173 -15.78 21.79 -4.57
C GLU A 173 -16.99 20.91 -4.16
N ALA A 174 -16.85 19.59 -4.23
CA ALA A 174 -17.89 18.66 -3.85
C ALA A 174 -18.26 18.81 -2.36
N ASP A 175 -17.27 18.86 -1.47
CA ASP A 175 -17.47 19.02 -0.02
C ASP A 175 -18.08 20.38 0.33
N GLN A 176 -17.65 21.46 -0.31
CA GLN A 176 -18.21 22.79 -0.16
C GLN A 176 -19.70 22.83 -0.59
N ASN A 177 -20.01 22.18 -1.71
CA ASN A 177 -21.39 22.11 -2.22
C ASN A 177 -22.29 21.22 -1.35
N ALA A 178 -21.73 20.13 -0.77
CA ALA A 178 -22.49 19.21 0.08
C ALA A 178 -22.90 19.86 1.41
N SER A 179 -22.01 20.59 2.08
CA SER A 179 -22.29 21.31 3.32
C SER A 179 -21.31 22.46 3.52
N LYS A 180 -21.73 23.66 3.12
CA LYS A 180 -20.92 24.87 3.29
C LYS A 180 -20.51 25.13 4.75
N GLU A 181 -21.43 24.94 5.71
CA GLU A 181 -21.19 25.16 7.13
C GLU A 181 -20.15 24.17 7.70
N ALA A 182 -20.28 22.89 7.37
CA ALA A 182 -19.32 21.87 7.79
C ALA A 182 -17.95 22.11 7.17
N PHE A 183 -17.90 22.43 5.88
CA PHE A 183 -16.68 22.74 5.16
C PHE A 183 -15.96 23.95 5.74
N GLU A 184 -16.68 25.08 5.97
CA GLU A 184 -16.11 26.27 6.59
C GLU A 184 -15.58 25.97 8.01
N THR A 185 -16.28 25.16 8.77
CA THR A 185 -15.83 24.74 10.12
C THR A 185 -14.49 23.99 10.07
N ILE A 186 -14.33 23.09 9.11
CA ILE A 186 -13.09 22.32 8.93
C ILE A 186 -11.99 23.21 8.37
N ALA A 187 -12.28 23.98 7.34
CA ALA A 187 -11.29 24.76 6.61
C ALA A 187 -10.73 25.98 7.38
N THR A 188 -11.46 26.47 8.38
CA THR A 188 -11.04 27.62 9.21
C THR A 188 -10.52 27.26 10.60
N ALA A 189 -10.50 25.97 10.95
CA ALA A 189 -9.94 25.50 12.21
C ALA A 189 -8.40 25.64 12.22
N GLU A 190 -7.79 25.81 13.41
CA GLU A 190 -6.32 25.80 13.55
C GLU A 190 -5.73 24.43 13.19
N ALA A 191 -6.46 23.36 13.45
CA ALA A 191 -6.33 22.03 12.91
C ALA A 191 -7.75 21.52 12.55
N PRO A 192 -7.99 20.90 11.42
CA PRO A 192 -7.07 20.30 10.43
C PRO A 192 -6.43 21.29 9.47
N SER A 193 -5.26 20.92 8.92
CA SER A 193 -4.63 21.66 7.82
C SER A 193 -5.03 21.05 6.48
N LEU A 194 -5.66 21.85 5.62
CA LEU A 194 -6.05 21.46 4.28
C LEU A 194 -5.09 22.00 3.23
N TYR A 195 -4.77 21.17 2.27
CA TYR A 195 -3.92 21.50 1.12
C TYR A 195 -4.63 21.12 -0.16
N THR A 196 -4.25 21.72 -1.28
CA THR A 196 -4.79 21.37 -2.59
C THR A 196 -3.69 20.92 -3.55
N HIS A 197 -3.98 19.92 -4.36
CA HIS A 197 -3.11 19.41 -5.43
C HIS A 197 -3.96 18.88 -6.59
N PRO A 198 -3.72 19.29 -7.86
CA PRO A 198 -4.58 18.92 -8.99
C PRO A 198 -4.47 17.44 -9.40
N ASP A 199 -3.29 16.83 -9.23
CA ASP A 199 -2.97 15.51 -9.80
C ASP A 199 -2.77 14.45 -8.69
N LEU A 200 -3.76 14.26 -7.82
CA LEU A 200 -3.74 13.18 -6.82
C LEU A 200 -4.10 11.84 -7.48
N PRO A 201 -3.40 10.74 -7.14
CA PRO A 201 -3.60 9.46 -7.82
C PRO A 201 -4.84 8.69 -7.34
N PHE A 202 -5.22 8.82 -6.08
CA PHE A 202 -6.36 8.16 -5.43
C PHE A 202 -6.56 8.69 -4.01
N THR A 203 -7.68 8.33 -3.39
CA THR A 203 -7.94 8.60 -1.97
C THR A 203 -7.22 7.58 -1.10
N MET A 204 -6.41 8.08 -0.18
CA MET A 204 -5.66 7.28 0.79
C MET A 204 -5.59 8.01 2.14
N GLY A 205 -5.73 7.27 3.23
CA GLY A 205 -5.50 7.76 4.58
C GLY A 205 -4.46 6.94 5.32
N ILE A 206 -3.64 7.63 6.10
CA ILE A 206 -2.76 7.04 7.12
C ILE A 206 -3.35 7.50 8.44
N VAL A 207 -4.02 6.58 9.13
CA VAL A 207 -4.67 6.81 10.42
C VAL A 207 -3.84 6.09 11.47
N ASP A 208 -3.02 6.84 12.21
CA ASP A 208 -2.01 6.30 13.13
C ASP A 208 -1.08 5.28 12.43
N GLU A 209 -1.29 3.99 12.64
CA GLU A 209 -0.49 2.91 12.05
C GLU A 209 -1.16 2.23 10.85
N VAL A 210 -2.43 2.53 10.58
CA VAL A 210 -3.22 1.88 9.53
C VAL A 210 -3.23 2.71 8.24
N VAL A 211 -2.99 2.06 7.12
CA VAL A 211 -3.16 2.64 5.77
C VAL A 211 -4.47 2.15 5.20
N ILE A 212 -5.31 3.10 4.75
CA ILE A 212 -6.59 2.81 4.09
C ILE A 212 -6.56 3.42 2.70
N VAL A 213 -6.88 2.62 1.67
CA VAL A 213 -7.05 3.08 0.28
C VAL A 213 -8.49 2.84 -0.13
N ILE A 214 -9.13 3.83 -0.79
CA ILE A 214 -10.52 3.77 -1.18
C ILE A 214 -10.63 3.87 -2.70
N GLY A 215 -11.37 2.93 -3.31
CA GLY A 215 -11.82 2.98 -4.69
C GLY A 215 -13.26 3.48 -4.78
N PHE A 216 -13.50 4.35 -5.75
CA PHE A 216 -14.80 4.95 -6.04
C PHE A 216 -15.26 4.50 -7.41
N ASP A 217 -16.54 4.23 -7.55
CA ASP A 217 -17.20 4.06 -8.84
C ASP A 217 -17.13 5.37 -9.64
N GLU A 218 -16.64 5.28 -10.89
CA GLU A 218 -16.41 6.47 -11.73
C GLU A 218 -17.70 7.24 -12.08
N GLU A 219 -18.85 6.54 -12.16
CA GLU A 219 -20.11 7.18 -12.59
C GLU A 219 -20.82 7.85 -11.40
N THR A 220 -20.84 7.19 -10.24
CA THR A 220 -21.59 7.64 -9.07
C THR A 220 -20.74 8.40 -8.05
N THR A 221 -19.40 8.30 -8.14
CA THR A 221 -18.44 8.80 -7.14
C THR A 221 -18.69 8.25 -5.72
N LEU A 222 -19.39 7.10 -5.62
CA LEU A 222 -19.60 6.42 -4.35
C LEU A 222 -18.42 5.48 -4.04
N PRO A 223 -18.00 5.37 -2.79
CA PRO A 223 -17.00 4.40 -2.37
C PRO A 223 -17.55 2.98 -2.54
N VAL A 224 -16.87 2.16 -3.34
CA VAL A 224 -17.29 0.77 -3.64
C VAL A 224 -16.34 -0.27 -3.07
N VAL A 225 -15.13 0.13 -2.72
CA VAL A 225 -14.13 -0.74 -2.10
C VAL A 225 -13.21 0.06 -1.20
N SER A 226 -12.84 -0.51 -0.05
CA SER A 226 -11.76 -0.03 0.80
C SER A 226 -10.82 -1.17 1.12
N VAL A 227 -9.53 -0.84 1.23
CA VAL A 227 -8.49 -1.77 1.62
C VAL A 227 -7.74 -1.17 2.79
N ALA A 228 -7.61 -1.94 3.88
CA ALA A 228 -6.92 -1.51 5.10
C ALA A 228 -5.77 -2.47 5.44
N THR A 229 -4.64 -1.92 5.88
CA THR A 229 -3.48 -2.70 6.33
C THR A 229 -2.68 -1.95 7.40
N ASP A 230 -2.14 -2.68 8.37
CA ASP A 230 -1.18 -2.21 9.38
C ASP A 230 0.27 -2.61 9.06
N ASP A 231 0.52 -3.13 7.84
CA ASP A 231 1.87 -3.50 7.38
C ASP A 231 2.80 -2.27 7.44
N PRO A 232 3.93 -2.34 8.18
CA PRO A 232 4.83 -1.21 8.35
C PRO A 232 5.49 -0.74 7.03
N ASP A 233 5.72 -1.64 6.07
CA ASP A 233 6.28 -1.31 4.77
C ASP A 233 5.25 -0.56 3.92
N ALA A 234 3.96 -0.93 4.01
CA ALA A 234 2.86 -0.21 3.38
C ALA A 234 2.71 1.20 3.99
N ARG A 235 2.86 1.34 5.32
CA ARG A 235 2.82 2.64 6.01
C ARG A 235 4.01 3.53 5.61
N GLU A 236 5.22 2.99 5.50
CA GLU A 236 6.39 3.74 5.04
C GLU A 236 6.16 4.24 3.61
N TRP A 237 5.73 3.37 2.71
CA TRP A 237 5.39 3.73 1.34
C TRP A 237 4.30 4.81 1.26
N ALA A 238 3.20 4.66 2.01
CA ALA A 238 2.11 5.62 2.04
C ALA A 238 2.57 6.99 2.56
N THR A 239 3.42 7.00 3.61
CA THR A 239 4.01 8.21 4.17
C THR A 239 4.89 8.92 3.15
N ASP A 240 5.71 8.19 2.41
CA ASP A 240 6.58 8.77 1.38
C ASP A 240 5.78 9.27 0.18
N LEU A 241 4.69 8.57 -0.19
CA LEU A 241 3.74 9.00 -1.21
C LEU A 241 3.06 10.32 -0.78
N TYR A 242 2.51 10.38 0.44
CA TYR A 242 1.92 11.57 1.00
C TYR A 242 2.91 12.76 1.00
N ARG A 243 4.14 12.58 1.52
CA ARG A 243 5.17 13.61 1.58
C ARG A 243 5.56 14.14 0.20
N ARG A 244 5.54 13.30 -0.83
CA ARG A 244 5.82 13.70 -2.21
C ARG A 244 4.77 14.69 -2.70
N TYR A 245 3.48 14.36 -2.57
CA TYR A 245 2.40 15.26 -2.97
C TYR A 245 2.32 16.51 -2.10
N ARG A 246 2.59 16.36 -0.79
CA ARG A 246 2.57 17.50 0.15
C ARG A 246 3.59 18.60 -0.17
N ARG A 247 4.74 18.24 -0.75
CA ARG A 247 5.76 19.24 -1.14
C ARG A 247 5.28 20.18 -2.25
N ASP A 248 4.47 19.67 -3.15
CA ASP A 248 4.00 20.40 -4.33
C ASP A 248 2.56 20.93 -4.13
N ALA A 249 1.91 20.58 -3.02
CA ALA A 249 0.58 21.04 -2.64
C ALA A 249 0.61 22.49 -2.12
N ALA A 250 -0.38 23.29 -2.54
CA ALA A 250 -0.64 24.60 -1.99
C ALA A 250 -1.49 24.50 -0.72
N GLU A 251 -1.27 25.42 0.23
CA GLU A 251 -2.17 25.56 1.38
C GLU A 251 -3.54 26.05 0.88
N PHE A 252 -4.61 25.41 1.38
CA PHE A 252 -5.95 25.79 0.97
C PHE A 252 -6.43 27.01 1.78
N ASP A 253 -6.73 28.10 1.08
CA ASP A 253 -7.34 29.30 1.67
C ASP A 253 -8.85 29.31 1.35
N PRO A 254 -9.74 29.14 2.34
CA PRO A 254 -11.19 29.15 2.11
C PRO A 254 -11.74 30.52 1.66
N THR A 255 -10.93 31.61 1.73
CA THR A 255 -11.32 32.97 1.35
C THR A 255 -10.97 33.30 -0.10
N GLU A 256 -10.10 32.53 -0.74
CA GLU A 256 -9.75 32.70 -2.15
C GLU A 256 -10.78 32.00 -3.06
N PRO A 257 -11.27 32.67 -4.11
CA PRO A 257 -12.13 32.02 -5.10
C PRO A 257 -11.32 30.91 -5.82
N ASN A 258 -11.89 29.74 -5.95
CA ASN A 258 -11.27 28.60 -6.63
C ASN A 258 -11.29 28.84 -8.17
N ASP A 259 -10.35 29.65 -8.70
CA ASP A 259 -10.32 30.09 -10.12
C ASP A 259 -9.75 29.03 -11.08
N ASP A 260 -9.27 27.86 -10.61
CA ASP A 260 -8.56 26.86 -11.42
C ASP A 260 -9.45 25.74 -12.01
N VAL A 261 -10.78 25.83 -11.90
CA VAL A 261 -11.70 24.87 -12.55
C VAL A 261 -12.25 25.48 -13.86
N ARG A 262 -11.46 25.35 -14.94
CA ARG A 262 -11.97 25.53 -16.33
C ARG A 262 -11.48 24.42 -17.24
#